data_a1fb928aac3ba03ac001dc1991ddc3d9
#
_entry.id   a1fb928aac3ba03ac001dc1991ddc3d9
#
_cell.length_a   1.000
_cell.length_b   1.000
_cell.length_c   1.000
_cell.angle_alpha   90.00
_cell.angle_beta   90.00
_cell.angle_gamma   90.00
#
_symmetry.space_group_name_H-M   'P 1'
#
loop_
_entity.id
_entity.type
_entity.pdbx_description
1 polymer ?
#
loop_
_entity_poly.entity_id
_entity_poly.type
_entity_poly.pdbx_seq_one_letter_code
_entity_poly.pdbx_strand_id
1 'polypeptide(L)'
;MEQFDAKQQLAGLLDWMRVQMKACGGKTAVIGISGGKDSSVVAALSVAAYGRENVVGVLMPDGVQPDIDYSNGLVEHLGIRSYTFNIQGGTKGLLDEMDRIGLEASRQTKVNLPSRIRMATLYAIAQSVDGGIVINTSNLSEDWVGYCTIYGDSAGAFSPLGMYTTEEVIALGAELGLPERFLIKPPSDGLTGKTDEDNLGFTYHAVNEYIRKGEADPAIK
;
A
#
# COMPACT_ATOMS: atom_id res chain seq x y z
N MET A 1 17.17 23.61 -0.73
CA MET A 1 17.16 22.19 -1.15
C MET A 1 16.78 22.12 -2.62
N GLU A 2 17.37 21.20 -3.36
CA GLU A 2 16.98 20.94 -4.75
C GLU A 2 15.51 20.47 -4.78
N GLN A 3 14.74 20.99 -5.73
CA GLN A 3 13.32 20.59 -5.86
C GLN A 3 13.28 19.11 -6.27
N PHE A 4 12.35 18.32 -5.72
CA PHE A 4 12.19 16.91 -6.08
C PHE A 4 11.87 16.76 -7.57
N ASP A 5 12.72 16.03 -8.28
CA ASP A 5 12.56 15.73 -9.72
C ASP A 5 12.13 14.26 -9.88
N ALA A 6 10.83 14.02 -10.05
CA ALA A 6 10.26 12.69 -10.19
C ALA A 6 10.86 11.93 -11.38
N LYS A 7 11.12 12.59 -12.49
CA LYS A 7 11.70 11.99 -13.70
C LYS A 7 13.11 11.49 -13.47
N GLN A 8 13.94 12.29 -12.77
CA GLN A 8 15.30 11.91 -12.42
C GLN A 8 15.32 10.73 -11.44
N GLN A 9 14.42 10.75 -10.44
CA GLN A 9 14.33 9.70 -9.43
C GLN A 9 13.80 8.37 -10.00
N LEU A 10 12.88 8.43 -10.96
CA LEU A 10 12.19 7.25 -11.49
C LEU A 10 13.16 6.22 -12.09
N ALA A 11 14.14 6.65 -12.88
CA ALA A 11 15.09 5.73 -13.53
C ALA A 11 15.88 4.92 -12.49
N GLY A 12 16.45 5.61 -11.49
CA GLY A 12 17.19 4.97 -10.40
C GLY A 12 16.33 4.04 -9.56
N LEU A 13 15.08 4.44 -9.29
CA LEU A 13 14.11 3.64 -8.54
C LEU A 13 13.76 2.33 -9.28
N LEU A 14 13.50 2.40 -10.57
CA LEU A 14 13.20 1.20 -11.38
C LEU A 14 14.38 0.24 -11.42
N ASP A 15 15.60 0.74 -11.56
CA ASP A 15 16.81 -0.09 -11.53
C ASP A 15 17.02 -0.72 -10.16
N TRP A 16 16.83 0.04 -9.08
CA TRP A 16 16.87 -0.48 -7.71
C TRP A 16 15.84 -1.59 -7.50
N MET A 17 14.60 -1.41 -7.97
CA MET A 17 13.56 -2.43 -7.88
C MET A 17 13.95 -3.73 -8.60
N ARG A 18 14.56 -3.65 -9.78
CA ARG A 18 15.07 -4.83 -10.51
C ARG A 18 16.13 -5.57 -9.72
N VAL A 19 17.04 -4.83 -9.07
CA VAL A 19 18.08 -5.40 -8.21
C VAL A 19 17.46 -6.11 -7.00
N GLN A 20 16.46 -5.48 -6.31
CA GLN A 20 15.80 -6.08 -5.17
C GLN A 20 15.03 -7.36 -5.55
N MET A 21 14.27 -7.33 -6.64
CA MET A 21 13.54 -8.51 -7.13
C MET A 21 14.50 -9.69 -7.37
N LYS A 22 15.62 -9.44 -8.03
CA LYS A 22 16.66 -10.46 -8.27
C LYS A 22 17.28 -10.94 -6.96
N ALA A 23 17.58 -10.05 -6.01
CA ALA A 23 18.16 -10.40 -4.71
C ALA A 23 17.22 -11.30 -3.88
N CYS A 24 15.89 -11.11 -4.01
CA CYS A 24 14.88 -11.98 -3.41
C CYS A 24 14.69 -13.31 -4.16
N GLY A 25 15.38 -13.55 -5.28
CA GLY A 25 15.15 -14.71 -6.14
C GLY A 25 13.77 -14.70 -6.80
N GLY A 26 13.16 -13.53 -6.92
CA GLY A 26 11.80 -13.35 -7.40
C GLY A 26 11.71 -13.10 -8.90
N LYS A 27 10.48 -13.22 -9.41
CA LYS A 27 10.11 -12.98 -10.81
C LYS A 27 8.82 -12.17 -10.95
N THR A 28 7.85 -12.44 -10.06
CA THR A 28 6.50 -11.83 -10.12
C THR A 28 6.26 -10.94 -8.91
N ALA A 29 5.94 -9.67 -9.14
CA ALA A 29 5.52 -8.74 -8.10
C ALA A 29 4.06 -9.02 -7.72
N VAL A 30 3.79 -9.29 -6.44
CA VAL A 30 2.44 -9.48 -5.89
C VAL A 30 2.12 -8.28 -5.00
N ILE A 31 1.05 -7.56 -5.33
CA ILE A 31 0.75 -6.25 -4.73
C ILE A 31 -0.71 -6.22 -4.28
N GLY A 32 -0.94 -5.81 -3.03
CA GLY A 32 -2.28 -5.50 -2.53
C GLY A 32 -2.81 -4.21 -3.17
N ILE A 33 -3.93 -4.28 -3.86
CA ILE A 33 -4.54 -3.14 -4.55
C ILE A 33 -5.71 -2.62 -3.72
N SER A 34 -5.46 -1.54 -2.98
CA SER A 34 -6.47 -0.87 -2.15
C SER A 34 -7.30 0.17 -2.94
N GLY A 35 -6.82 0.58 -4.11
CA GLY A 35 -7.35 1.70 -4.87
C GLY A 35 -6.86 3.07 -4.37
N GLY A 36 -6.01 3.11 -3.35
CA GLY A 36 -5.32 4.31 -2.89
C GLY A 36 -4.06 4.61 -3.72
N LYS A 37 -3.52 5.85 -3.56
CA LYS A 37 -2.35 6.36 -4.32
C LYS A 37 -1.12 5.45 -4.24
N ASP A 38 -0.79 4.97 -3.03
CA ASP A 38 0.45 4.23 -2.80
C ASP A 38 0.44 2.88 -3.51
N SER A 39 -0.64 2.09 -3.34
CA SER A 39 -0.81 0.84 -4.07
C SER A 39 -0.86 1.02 -5.58
N SER A 40 -1.44 2.14 -6.05
CA SER A 40 -1.51 2.47 -7.48
C SER A 40 -0.13 2.77 -8.04
N VAL A 41 0.68 3.57 -7.33
CA VAL A 41 2.03 3.94 -7.76
C VAL A 41 2.96 2.72 -7.72
N VAL A 42 2.91 1.90 -6.65
CA VAL A 42 3.72 0.66 -6.58
C VAL A 42 3.36 -0.32 -7.71
N ALA A 43 2.07 -0.45 -8.04
CA ALA A 43 1.65 -1.29 -9.16
C ALA A 43 2.18 -0.76 -10.50
N ALA A 44 2.09 0.54 -10.76
CA ALA A 44 2.63 1.16 -11.98
C ALA A 44 4.17 1.08 -12.06
N LEU A 45 4.88 1.33 -10.94
CA LEU A 45 6.33 1.11 -10.84
C LEU A 45 6.70 -0.34 -11.17
N SER A 46 5.94 -1.30 -10.64
CA SER A 46 6.19 -2.72 -10.88
C SER A 46 5.96 -3.10 -12.35
N VAL A 47 4.95 -2.53 -13.01
CA VAL A 47 4.74 -2.70 -14.45
C VAL A 47 5.91 -2.12 -15.25
N ALA A 48 6.39 -0.92 -14.88
CA ALA A 48 7.52 -0.27 -15.53
C ALA A 48 8.85 -1.02 -15.31
N ALA A 49 9.02 -1.63 -14.12
CA ALA A 49 10.25 -2.36 -13.77
C ALA A 49 10.31 -3.77 -14.36
N TYR A 50 9.18 -4.50 -14.38
CA TYR A 50 9.15 -5.95 -14.61
C TYR A 50 8.30 -6.39 -15.81
N GLY A 51 7.51 -5.48 -16.41
CA GLY A 51 6.48 -5.80 -17.40
C GLY A 51 5.17 -6.29 -16.75
N ARG A 52 4.03 -5.99 -17.39
CA ARG A 52 2.69 -6.31 -16.85
C ARG A 52 2.45 -7.81 -16.62
N GLU A 53 3.10 -8.67 -17.40
CA GLU A 53 3.03 -10.13 -17.29
C GLU A 53 3.64 -10.67 -15.99
N ASN A 54 4.52 -9.91 -15.37
CA ASN A 54 5.19 -10.22 -14.11
C ASN A 54 4.63 -9.43 -12.92
N VAL A 55 3.40 -8.91 -13.04
CA VAL A 55 2.70 -8.20 -11.95
C VAL A 55 1.35 -8.85 -11.69
N VAL A 56 1.05 -9.07 -10.42
CA VAL A 56 -0.22 -9.60 -9.92
C VAL A 56 -0.81 -8.62 -8.91
N GLY A 57 -1.96 -8.06 -9.23
CA GLY A 57 -2.76 -7.26 -8.30
C GLY A 57 -3.69 -8.14 -7.46
N VAL A 58 -3.76 -7.91 -6.17
CA VAL A 58 -4.68 -8.63 -5.27
C VAL A 58 -5.64 -7.65 -4.61
N LEU A 59 -6.91 -7.76 -4.94
CA LEU A 59 -8.00 -7.00 -4.35
C LEU A 59 -8.54 -7.79 -3.15
N MET A 60 -8.56 -7.18 -1.97
CA MET A 60 -8.90 -7.88 -0.73
C MET A 60 -9.97 -7.15 0.07
N PRO A 61 -11.23 -7.10 -0.43
CA PRO A 61 -12.33 -6.54 0.32
C PRO A 61 -12.58 -7.35 1.60
N ASP A 62 -12.97 -6.66 2.69
CA ASP A 62 -13.50 -7.28 3.92
C ASP A 62 -15.03 -7.14 3.90
N GLY A 63 -15.71 -8.09 3.30
CA GLY A 63 -17.12 -8.00 2.98
C GLY A 63 -17.39 -7.17 1.73
N VAL A 64 -18.26 -6.16 1.86
CA VAL A 64 -18.59 -5.20 0.78
C VAL A 64 -17.69 -3.98 0.89
N GLN A 65 -16.94 -3.70 -0.16
CA GLN A 65 -16.12 -2.50 -0.27
C GLN A 65 -16.77 -1.52 -1.27
N PRO A 66 -17.35 -0.39 -0.82
CA PRO A 66 -18.11 0.53 -1.71
C PRO A 66 -17.27 1.14 -2.83
N ASP A 67 -15.97 1.31 -2.60
CA ASP A 67 -15.04 1.99 -3.50
C ASP A 67 -14.12 1.01 -4.26
N ILE A 68 -14.48 -0.26 -4.36
CA ILE A 68 -13.70 -1.30 -5.06
C ILE A 68 -13.47 -0.98 -6.54
N ASP A 69 -14.30 -0.11 -7.12
CA ASP A 69 -14.17 0.33 -8.52
C ASP A 69 -12.84 1.07 -8.80
N TYR A 70 -12.25 1.72 -7.79
CA TYR A 70 -10.91 2.29 -7.92
C TYR A 70 -9.87 1.18 -8.13
N SER A 71 -9.94 0.11 -7.35
CA SER A 71 -9.04 -1.04 -7.47
C SER A 71 -9.23 -1.79 -8.80
N ASN A 72 -10.48 -2.04 -9.20
CA ASN A 72 -10.81 -2.66 -10.49
C ASN A 72 -10.33 -1.80 -11.65
N GLY A 73 -10.61 -0.49 -11.63
CA GLY A 73 -10.18 0.43 -12.66
C GLY A 73 -8.66 0.52 -12.79
N LEU A 74 -7.91 0.40 -11.68
CA LEU A 74 -6.46 0.40 -11.73
C LEU A 74 -5.90 -0.85 -12.42
N VAL A 75 -6.37 -2.04 -12.05
CA VAL A 75 -5.88 -3.30 -12.65
C VAL A 75 -6.22 -3.38 -14.13
N GLU A 76 -7.39 -2.86 -14.54
CA GLU A 76 -7.79 -2.71 -15.93
C GLU A 76 -6.88 -1.72 -16.67
N HIS A 77 -6.65 -0.54 -16.11
CA HIS A 77 -5.79 0.49 -16.69
C HIS A 77 -4.36 -0.01 -16.93
N LEU A 78 -3.79 -0.72 -15.95
CA LEU A 78 -2.44 -1.27 -16.05
C LEU A 78 -2.38 -2.56 -16.90
N GLY A 79 -3.52 -3.18 -17.20
CA GLY A 79 -3.60 -4.43 -17.94
C GLY A 79 -2.89 -5.60 -17.25
N ILE A 80 -2.89 -5.63 -15.91
CA ILE A 80 -2.24 -6.66 -15.11
C ILE A 80 -3.21 -7.78 -14.73
N ARG A 81 -2.67 -8.99 -14.50
CA ARG A 81 -3.43 -10.08 -13.90
C ARG A 81 -3.84 -9.71 -12.48
N SER A 82 -5.08 -10.03 -12.12
CA SER A 82 -5.56 -9.77 -10.75
C SER A 82 -6.38 -10.92 -10.19
N TYR A 83 -6.43 -10.95 -8.84
CA TYR A 83 -7.30 -11.83 -8.07
C TYR A 83 -8.10 -10.99 -7.07
N THR A 84 -9.40 -11.30 -6.94
CA THR A 84 -10.23 -10.74 -5.87
C THR A 84 -10.42 -11.81 -4.81
N PHE A 85 -9.93 -11.55 -3.60
CA PHE A 85 -10.03 -12.44 -2.46
C PHE A 85 -10.74 -11.72 -1.31
N ASN A 86 -12.00 -12.08 -1.05
CA ASN A 86 -12.75 -11.51 0.09
C ASN A 86 -12.22 -12.09 1.40
N ILE A 87 -11.62 -11.24 2.23
CA ILE A 87 -10.97 -11.65 3.48
C ILE A 87 -11.95 -11.82 4.65
N GLN A 88 -13.23 -11.47 4.49
CA GLN A 88 -14.24 -11.50 5.57
C GLN A 88 -14.35 -12.88 6.23
N GLY A 89 -14.21 -13.95 5.45
CA GLY A 89 -14.24 -15.31 6.01
C GLY A 89 -13.10 -15.56 7.01
N GLY A 90 -11.92 -15.02 6.74
CA GLY A 90 -10.76 -15.11 7.64
C GLY A 90 -10.90 -14.22 8.87
N THR A 91 -11.30 -12.96 8.69
CA THR A 91 -11.50 -12.02 9.80
C THR A 91 -12.59 -12.49 10.73
N LYS A 92 -13.76 -12.85 10.17
CA LYS A 92 -14.88 -13.36 10.94
C LYS A 92 -14.56 -14.67 11.65
N GLY A 93 -13.95 -15.63 10.95
CA GLY A 93 -13.64 -16.94 11.53
C GLY A 93 -12.73 -16.85 12.75
N LEU A 94 -11.74 -15.95 12.73
CA LEU A 94 -10.85 -15.74 13.87
C LEU A 94 -11.58 -15.06 15.03
N LEU A 95 -12.43 -14.06 14.77
CA LEU A 95 -13.23 -13.38 15.80
C LEU A 95 -14.26 -14.35 16.43
N ASP A 96 -14.94 -15.17 15.63
CA ASP A 96 -15.89 -16.18 16.11
C ASP A 96 -15.19 -17.21 17.03
N GLU A 97 -13.94 -17.57 16.70
CA GLU A 97 -13.17 -18.50 17.53
C GLU A 97 -12.71 -17.88 18.85
N MET A 98 -12.35 -16.58 18.84
CA MET A 98 -12.07 -15.83 20.09
C MET A 98 -13.31 -15.81 21.00
N ASP A 99 -14.49 -15.51 20.44
CA ASP A 99 -15.75 -15.50 21.20
C ASP A 99 -16.04 -16.91 21.76
N ARG A 100 -15.85 -17.97 20.97
CA ARG A 100 -16.07 -19.36 21.38
C ARG A 100 -15.24 -19.75 22.61
N ILE A 101 -14.00 -19.23 22.72
CA ILE A 101 -13.12 -19.50 23.87
C ILE A 101 -13.30 -18.51 25.03
N GLY A 102 -14.26 -17.57 24.92
CA GLY A 102 -14.53 -16.55 25.95
C GLY A 102 -13.51 -15.40 25.98
N LEU A 103 -12.74 -15.19 24.89
CA LEU A 103 -11.79 -14.09 24.77
C LEU A 103 -12.39 -12.94 23.95
N GLU A 104 -12.78 -11.86 24.62
CA GLU A 104 -13.34 -10.67 23.96
C GLU A 104 -12.28 -9.96 23.10
N ALA A 105 -12.60 -9.75 21.82
CA ALA A 105 -11.74 -9.02 20.91
C ALA A 105 -11.74 -7.52 21.24
N SER A 106 -10.55 -6.97 21.55
CA SER A 106 -10.38 -5.53 21.80
C SER A 106 -10.63 -4.71 20.53
N ARG A 107 -10.84 -3.39 20.69
CA ARG A 107 -10.92 -2.46 19.55
C ARG A 107 -9.68 -2.60 18.66
N GLN A 108 -8.48 -2.65 19.26
CA GLN A 108 -7.21 -2.77 18.54
C GLN A 108 -7.13 -4.07 17.73
N THR A 109 -7.63 -5.19 18.27
CA THR A 109 -7.75 -6.46 17.55
C THR A 109 -8.63 -6.28 16.31
N LYS A 110 -9.83 -5.72 16.46
CA LYS A 110 -10.80 -5.54 15.38
C LYS A 110 -10.28 -4.63 14.24
N VAL A 111 -9.49 -3.60 14.58
CA VAL A 111 -8.89 -2.68 13.61
C VAL A 111 -7.72 -3.32 12.85
N ASN A 112 -6.83 -4.04 13.54
CA ASN A 112 -5.60 -4.55 12.94
C ASN A 112 -5.76 -5.93 12.28
N LEU A 113 -6.77 -6.70 12.66
CA LEU A 113 -6.95 -8.05 12.15
C LEU A 113 -7.15 -8.10 10.62
N PRO A 114 -7.99 -7.24 10.00
CA PRO A 114 -8.14 -7.24 8.54
C PRO A 114 -6.81 -7.03 7.80
N SER A 115 -5.96 -6.13 8.28
CA SER A 115 -4.65 -5.87 7.68
C SER A 115 -3.74 -7.10 7.74
N ARG A 116 -3.74 -7.84 8.86
CA ARG A 116 -2.97 -9.08 9.00
C ARG A 116 -3.50 -10.23 8.16
N ILE A 117 -4.82 -10.35 8.00
CA ILE A 117 -5.42 -11.32 7.08
C ILE A 117 -5.08 -10.99 5.63
N ARG A 118 -5.06 -9.70 5.25
CA ARG A 118 -4.57 -9.27 3.92
C ARG A 118 -3.11 -9.67 3.69
N MET A 119 -2.25 -9.44 4.67
CA MET A 119 -0.85 -9.88 4.59
C MET A 119 -0.75 -11.39 4.36
N ALA A 120 -1.42 -12.20 5.18
CA ALA A 120 -1.40 -13.65 5.02
C ALA A 120 -1.92 -14.09 3.63
N THR A 121 -2.96 -13.43 3.12
CA THR A 121 -3.50 -13.68 1.77
C THR A 121 -2.48 -13.35 0.69
N LEU A 122 -1.78 -12.21 0.79
CA LEU A 122 -0.75 -11.82 -0.16
C LEU A 122 0.38 -12.85 -0.23
N TYR A 123 0.87 -13.31 0.92
CA TYR A 123 1.91 -14.33 0.97
C TYR A 123 1.44 -15.70 0.45
N ALA A 124 0.19 -16.09 0.74
CA ALA A 124 -0.39 -17.31 0.19
C ALA A 124 -0.45 -17.27 -1.35
N ILE A 125 -0.86 -16.12 -1.92
CA ILE A 125 -0.91 -15.93 -3.37
C ILE A 125 0.52 -15.88 -3.94
N ALA A 126 1.44 -15.15 -3.30
CA ALA A 126 2.82 -15.05 -3.74
C ALA A 126 3.50 -16.42 -3.84
N GLN A 127 3.28 -17.28 -2.86
CA GLN A 127 3.79 -18.66 -2.87
C GLN A 127 3.11 -19.58 -3.90
N SER A 128 1.96 -19.17 -4.42
CA SER A 128 1.18 -19.94 -5.41
C SER A 128 1.42 -19.48 -6.86
N VAL A 129 2.20 -18.42 -7.07
CA VAL A 129 2.59 -17.93 -8.41
C VAL A 129 4.10 -18.10 -8.61
N ASP A 130 4.52 -18.25 -9.86
CA ASP A 130 5.93 -18.47 -10.22
C ASP A 130 6.81 -17.29 -9.78
N GLY A 131 7.73 -17.55 -8.85
CA GLY A 131 8.66 -16.53 -8.32
C GLY A 131 7.96 -15.32 -7.67
N GLY A 132 6.82 -15.53 -7.02
CA GLY A 132 6.02 -14.46 -6.42
C GLY A 132 6.69 -13.80 -5.21
N ILE A 133 6.81 -12.48 -5.23
CA ILE A 133 7.36 -11.65 -4.16
C ILE A 133 6.33 -10.58 -3.78
N VAL A 134 6.00 -10.48 -2.51
CA VAL A 134 5.12 -9.43 -1.99
C VAL A 134 5.88 -8.11 -1.94
N ILE A 135 5.35 -7.09 -2.60
CA ILE A 135 5.90 -5.73 -2.60
C ILE A 135 5.12 -4.88 -1.61
N ASN A 136 5.82 -4.22 -0.69
CA ASN A 136 5.24 -3.31 0.26
C ASN A 136 4.80 -2.00 -0.40
N THR A 137 3.74 -1.37 0.10
CA THR A 137 3.17 -0.13 -0.46
C THR A 137 3.24 1.07 0.49
N SER A 138 3.86 0.93 1.68
CA SER A 138 4.03 2.04 2.63
C SER A 138 4.99 3.09 2.07
N ASN A 139 4.70 4.36 2.36
CA ASN A 139 5.55 5.50 2.01
C ASN A 139 6.27 6.05 3.25
N LEU A 140 7.26 6.91 3.02
CA LEU A 140 8.09 7.49 4.07
C LEU A 140 7.29 8.25 5.12
N SER A 141 6.26 9.01 4.71
CA SER A 141 5.47 9.82 5.64
C SER A 141 4.66 8.97 6.61
N GLU A 142 4.08 7.85 6.13
CA GLU A 142 3.37 6.88 6.97
C GLU A 142 4.33 6.18 7.93
N ASP A 143 5.51 5.77 7.45
CA ASP A 143 6.53 5.12 8.27
C ASP A 143 7.04 6.06 9.37
N TRP A 144 7.20 7.36 9.08
CA TRP A 144 7.64 8.36 10.06
C TRP A 144 6.67 8.52 11.24
N VAL A 145 5.38 8.52 10.98
CA VAL A 145 4.35 8.66 12.02
C VAL A 145 3.93 7.31 12.62
N GLY A 146 4.43 6.20 12.08
CA GLY A 146 4.10 4.85 12.53
C GLY A 146 2.64 4.46 12.25
N TYR A 147 2.02 5.05 11.24
CA TYR A 147 0.63 4.78 10.87
C TYR A 147 0.53 3.51 10.01
N CYS A 148 0.79 2.38 10.63
CA CYS A 148 0.75 1.07 9.99
C CYS A 148 0.40 -0.04 10.98
N THR A 149 -0.06 -1.17 10.48
CA THR A 149 -0.22 -2.39 11.26
C THR A 149 1.02 -3.27 11.11
N ILE A 150 1.78 -3.42 12.21
CA ILE A 150 2.95 -4.31 12.25
C ILE A 150 2.52 -5.73 11.87
N TYR A 151 3.25 -6.35 10.93
CA TYR A 151 2.91 -7.65 10.32
C TYR A 151 1.54 -7.66 9.61
N GLY A 152 1.09 -6.50 9.15
CA GLY A 152 -0.07 -6.32 8.28
C GLY A 152 0.34 -5.59 7.00
N ASP A 153 -0.12 -4.35 6.83
CA ASP A 153 0.24 -3.48 5.70
C ASP A 153 1.71 -3.09 5.65
N SER A 154 2.44 -3.11 6.78
CA SER A 154 3.90 -2.94 6.81
C SER A 154 4.70 -4.11 6.21
N ALA A 155 4.05 -5.24 5.87
CA ALA A 155 4.74 -6.42 5.38
C ALA A 155 5.05 -6.34 3.87
N GLY A 156 6.21 -6.89 3.49
CA GLY A 156 6.69 -6.99 2.13
C GLY A 156 8.18 -7.31 2.09
N ALA A 157 8.69 -7.76 0.95
CA ALA A 157 10.11 -8.07 0.80
C ALA A 157 10.97 -6.81 0.68
N PHE A 158 10.43 -5.77 0.07
CA PHE A 158 11.03 -4.44 0.00
C PHE A 158 9.95 -3.37 -0.27
N SER A 159 10.28 -2.11 0.03
CA SER A 159 9.37 -0.95 -0.01
C SER A 159 9.84 0.08 -1.04
N PRO A 160 9.32 0.09 -2.27
CA PRO A 160 9.74 1.05 -3.29
C PRO A 160 9.49 2.50 -2.89
N LEU A 161 8.48 2.76 -2.07
CA LEU A 161 8.09 4.09 -1.62
C LEU A 161 8.71 4.50 -0.28
N GLY A 162 9.47 3.63 0.39
CA GLY A 162 9.98 3.88 1.74
C GLY A 162 10.92 5.09 1.89
N MET A 163 11.41 5.67 0.78
CA MET A 163 12.24 6.89 0.77
C MET A 163 11.49 8.12 0.26
N TYR A 164 10.21 7.99 -0.12
CA TYR A 164 9.41 9.04 -0.75
C TYR A 164 8.25 9.46 0.13
N THR A 165 8.09 10.78 0.29
CA THR A 165 6.94 11.37 1.00
C THR A 165 5.65 11.21 0.18
N THR A 166 4.49 11.40 0.82
CA THR A 166 3.18 11.32 0.13
C THR A 166 3.09 12.20 -1.12
N GLU A 167 3.67 13.41 -1.09
CA GLU A 167 3.66 14.32 -2.24
C GLU A 167 4.60 13.85 -3.36
N GLU A 168 5.75 13.32 -3.00
CA GLU A 168 6.71 12.73 -3.95
C GLU A 168 6.15 11.47 -4.61
N VAL A 169 5.38 10.66 -3.88
CA VAL A 169 4.65 9.50 -4.42
C VAL A 169 3.65 9.94 -5.49
N ILE A 170 2.88 11.01 -5.25
CA ILE A 170 1.96 11.57 -6.23
C ILE A 170 2.72 12.03 -7.48
N ALA A 171 3.85 12.71 -7.31
CA ALA A 171 4.69 13.17 -8.41
C ALA A 171 5.27 12.00 -9.24
N LEU A 172 5.72 10.93 -8.59
CA LEU A 172 6.16 9.70 -9.27
C LEU A 172 5.02 9.04 -10.06
N GLY A 173 3.82 8.99 -9.48
CA GLY A 173 2.65 8.44 -10.15
C GLY A 173 2.24 9.25 -11.39
N ALA A 174 2.32 10.58 -11.32
CA ALA A 174 2.07 11.47 -12.46
C ALA A 174 3.10 11.27 -13.58
N GLU A 175 4.39 11.13 -13.24
CA GLU A 175 5.47 10.86 -14.21
C GLU A 175 5.31 9.47 -14.87
N LEU A 176 4.73 8.49 -14.16
CA LEU A 176 4.36 7.18 -14.72
C LEU A 176 3.11 7.22 -15.61
N GLY A 177 2.45 8.37 -15.72
CA GLY A 177 1.26 8.56 -16.54
C GLY A 177 -0.02 8.00 -15.93
N LEU A 178 -0.05 7.79 -14.59
CA LEU A 178 -1.28 7.38 -13.91
C LEU A 178 -2.32 8.49 -13.98
N PRO A 179 -3.58 8.18 -14.32
CA PRO A 179 -4.70 9.12 -14.21
C PRO A 179 -4.84 9.69 -12.79
N GLU A 180 -5.18 10.97 -12.70
CA GLU A 180 -5.34 11.70 -11.43
C GLU A 180 -6.25 11.00 -10.42
N ARG A 181 -7.31 10.34 -10.89
CA ARG A 181 -8.25 9.58 -10.04
C ARG A 181 -7.58 8.48 -9.20
N PHE A 182 -6.41 7.97 -9.60
CA PHE A 182 -5.65 6.97 -8.85
C PHE A 182 -4.60 7.59 -7.92
N LEU A 183 -4.35 8.90 -8.04
CA LEU A 183 -3.38 9.65 -7.24
C LEU A 183 -4.06 10.50 -6.16
N ILE A 184 -5.26 11.02 -6.45
CA ILE A 184 -6.01 11.92 -5.58
C ILE A 184 -7.39 11.29 -5.29
N LYS A 185 -7.39 10.15 -4.60
CA LYS A 185 -8.62 9.59 -4.04
C LYS A 185 -8.89 10.30 -2.71
N PRO A 186 -10.13 10.75 -2.46
CA PRO A 186 -10.49 11.20 -1.12
C PRO A 186 -10.14 10.12 -0.11
N PRO A 187 -9.33 10.43 0.92
CA PRO A 187 -8.94 9.44 1.90
C PRO A 187 -10.18 8.92 2.62
N SER A 188 -10.31 7.60 2.70
CA SER A 188 -11.31 6.95 3.54
C SER A 188 -10.64 5.79 4.26
N ASP A 189 -10.75 5.77 5.58
CA ASP A 189 -10.24 4.66 6.40
C ASP A 189 -11.06 3.36 6.21
N GLY A 190 -12.12 3.41 5.42
CA GLY A 190 -13.03 2.28 5.18
C GLY A 190 -13.80 1.80 6.42
N LEU A 191 -13.57 2.39 7.59
CA LEU A 191 -14.10 1.96 8.87
C LEU A 191 -14.90 3.04 9.60
N THR A 192 -14.40 4.28 9.67
CA THR A 192 -14.99 5.35 10.49
C THR A 192 -15.48 6.54 9.66
N GLY A 193 -15.15 6.60 8.37
CA GLY A 193 -15.39 7.76 7.50
C GLY A 193 -14.47 8.95 7.78
N LYS A 194 -13.49 8.77 8.67
CA LYS A 194 -12.45 9.76 8.96
C LYS A 194 -11.24 9.53 8.05
N THR A 195 -10.51 10.61 7.81
CA THR A 195 -9.22 10.53 7.11
C THR A 195 -8.11 10.13 8.08
N ASP A 196 -6.97 9.68 7.54
CA ASP A 196 -5.76 9.44 8.34
C ASP A 196 -5.35 10.71 9.10
N GLU A 197 -5.40 11.87 8.43
CA GLU A 197 -5.08 13.16 9.03
C GLU A 197 -6.03 13.56 10.18
N ASP A 198 -7.34 13.21 10.06
CA ASP A 198 -8.29 13.40 11.17
C ASP A 198 -7.94 12.54 12.39
N ASN A 199 -7.38 11.35 12.18
CA ASN A 199 -6.96 10.46 13.26
C ASN A 199 -5.63 10.90 13.87
N LEU A 200 -4.71 11.43 13.05
CA LEU A 200 -3.39 11.90 13.47
C LEU A 200 -3.45 13.28 14.15
N GLY A 201 -4.39 14.14 13.73
CA GLY A 201 -4.52 15.51 14.22
C GLY A 201 -3.56 16.51 13.56
N PHE A 202 -2.87 16.11 12.50
CA PHE A 202 -2.00 16.94 11.66
C PHE A 202 -2.00 16.43 10.21
N THR A 203 -1.51 17.24 9.28
CA THR A 203 -1.50 16.92 7.86
C THR A 203 -0.22 16.21 7.43
N TYR A 204 -0.29 15.35 6.42
CA TYR A 204 0.91 14.77 5.79
C TYR A 204 1.81 15.85 5.18
N HIS A 205 1.25 16.97 4.69
CA HIS A 205 2.05 18.09 4.24
C HIS A 205 3.02 18.59 5.32
N ALA A 206 2.53 18.78 6.55
CA ALA A 206 3.36 19.23 7.67
C ALA A 206 4.45 18.18 8.04
N VAL A 207 4.13 16.89 7.95
CA VAL A 207 5.12 15.80 8.12
C VAL A 207 6.18 15.84 7.02
N ASN A 208 5.77 16.04 5.76
CA ASN A 208 6.68 16.11 4.61
C ASN A 208 7.67 17.27 4.73
N GLU A 209 7.20 18.45 5.13
CA GLU A 209 8.04 19.62 5.39
C GLU A 209 9.07 19.33 6.49
N TYR A 210 8.63 18.68 7.58
CA TYR A 210 9.54 18.27 8.65
C TYR A 210 10.60 17.27 8.16
N ILE A 211 10.19 16.24 7.44
CA ILE A 211 11.11 15.22 6.91
C ILE A 211 12.16 15.86 5.98
N ARG A 212 11.75 16.77 5.11
CA ARG A 212 12.62 17.34 4.07
C ARG A 212 13.39 18.57 4.52
N LYS A 213 12.84 19.40 5.40
CA LYS A 213 13.44 20.70 5.79
C LYS A 213 13.86 20.76 7.25
N GLY A 214 13.40 19.82 8.10
CA GLY A 214 13.61 19.88 9.54
C GLY A 214 12.77 20.96 10.22
N GLU A 215 11.85 21.59 9.50
CA GLU A 215 10.97 22.64 10.01
C GLU A 215 9.69 21.99 10.54
N ALA A 216 9.53 21.97 11.87
CA ALA A 216 8.33 21.42 12.51
C ALA A 216 7.25 22.48 12.64
N ASP A 217 6.06 22.20 12.13
CA ASP A 217 4.86 22.91 12.57
C ASP A 217 4.70 22.71 14.09
N PRO A 218 4.36 23.78 14.87
CA PRO A 218 4.11 23.65 16.30
C PRO A 218 3.08 22.56 16.67
N ALA A 219 2.19 22.18 15.75
CA ALA A 219 1.23 21.09 15.94
C ALA A 219 1.84 19.68 15.92
N ILE A 220 3.10 19.52 15.41
CA ILE A 220 3.81 18.23 15.32
C ILE A 220 4.85 18.07 16.44
N LYS A 221 5.15 19.14 17.16
CA LYS A 221 6.03 19.12 18.34
C LYS A 221 5.30 18.61 19.56
#